data_0ec1d9ee9447b7a099f6ee415ffb8da5
#
_entry.id   0ec1d9ee9447b7a099f6ee415ffb8da5
#
_cell.length_a   1.000
_cell.length_b   1.000
_cell.length_c   1.000
_cell.angle_alpha   90.00
_cell.angle_beta   90.00
_cell.angle_gamma   90.00
#
_symmetry.space_group_name_H-M   'P 1'
#
loop_
_entity.id
_entity.type
_entity.pdbx_description
1 polymer ?
#
loop_
_entity_poly.entity_id
_entity_poly.type
_entity_poly.pdbx_seq_one_letter_code
_entity_poly.pdbx_strand_id
1 'polypeptide(L)'
;MLFASMYEKPTGRISENTLSGRKNKIMNKVEKNKKKRHIHRILLLTGVLPIIVINAAAWAAPWISEKVGWGNWCDWYAEYVNPVIVAIFARFGNLFSFSLGEVMIVTAILLILAFLILNILLIFLRKHKKYRRFCRIYDLVVAYITVVVCLIMTGNCTIYYHCSAISVNGETEERQYKVEELQALRNYIVKQCNEYSTKVERDENGHITYDGDMQEQARNALRKLSGRYPRLSGYYPNVKHMMFSGLMSQSYMAGYYFPFSMEANCNANMYITNYPATYC
;
A
#
# COMPACT_ATOMS: atom_id res chain seq x y z
N MET A 1 -16.29 -92.21 -10.06
CA MET A 1 -14.84 -92.05 -10.33
C MET A 1 -14.64 -90.65 -10.90
N LEU A 2 -13.78 -89.85 -10.25
CA LEU A 2 -13.11 -88.67 -10.79
C LEU A 2 -14.00 -87.47 -11.21
N PHE A 3 -14.07 -86.46 -10.38
CA PHE A 3 -13.67 -85.11 -10.54
C PHE A 3 -14.16 -84.28 -9.31
N ALA A 4 -13.41 -84.33 -8.24
CA ALA A 4 -13.55 -83.40 -7.12
C ALA A 4 -12.13 -82.94 -6.76
N SER A 5 -11.65 -81.95 -7.47
CA SER A 5 -10.44 -81.24 -7.06
C SER A 5 -10.37 -79.93 -7.84
N MET A 6 -10.03 -78.88 -7.13
CA MET A 6 -9.66 -77.50 -7.55
C MET A 6 -10.75 -76.45 -7.47
N TYR A 7 -11.04 -76.01 -6.23
CA TYR A 7 -11.36 -74.63 -5.92
C TYR A 7 -10.64 -74.26 -4.59
N GLU A 8 -9.32 -74.11 -4.66
CA GLU A 8 -8.59 -73.42 -3.62
C GLU A 8 -8.78 -71.94 -3.81
N LYS A 9 -9.62 -71.30 -2.95
CA LYS A 9 -9.64 -69.85 -2.79
C LYS A 9 -8.28 -69.41 -2.24
N PRO A 10 -7.58 -68.47 -2.90
CA PRO A 10 -6.42 -67.85 -2.28
C PRO A 10 -6.90 -66.97 -1.14
N THR A 11 -6.93 -67.44 0.08
CA THR A 11 -7.03 -66.64 1.30
C THR A 11 -5.71 -65.91 1.48
N GLY A 12 -5.50 -64.85 0.66
CA GLY A 12 -4.43 -63.92 0.85
C GLY A 12 -4.66 -63.16 2.17
N ARG A 13 -4.06 -63.63 3.26
CA ARG A 13 -3.89 -62.86 4.50
C ARG A 13 -3.19 -61.57 4.13
N ILE A 14 -3.96 -60.52 3.93
CA ILE A 14 -3.41 -59.16 3.88
C ILE A 14 -2.75 -58.92 5.24
N SER A 15 -1.43 -58.90 5.28
CA SER A 15 -0.68 -58.78 6.53
C SER A 15 -1.15 -57.51 7.25
N GLU A 16 -1.40 -57.61 8.55
CA GLU A 16 -1.84 -56.46 9.43
C GLU A 16 -0.90 -55.26 9.28
N ASN A 17 0.37 -55.51 8.95
CA ASN A 17 1.36 -54.47 8.63
C ASN A 17 0.98 -53.61 7.39
N THR A 18 0.34 -54.20 6.36
CA THR A 18 -0.09 -53.47 5.16
C THR A 18 -1.31 -52.59 5.43
N LEU A 19 -2.21 -53.06 6.30
CA LEU A 19 -3.38 -52.28 6.75
C LEU A 19 -2.99 -51.14 7.69
N SER A 20 -2.07 -51.38 8.64
CA SER A 20 -1.51 -50.36 9.53
C SER A 20 -0.75 -49.28 8.74
N GLY A 21 0.06 -49.65 7.77
CA GLY A 21 0.76 -48.71 6.88
C GLY A 21 -0.18 -47.84 6.04
N ARG A 22 -1.31 -48.41 5.54
CA ARG A 22 -2.34 -47.66 4.83
C ARG A 22 -3.09 -46.67 5.75
N LYS A 23 -3.47 -47.12 6.97
CA LYS A 23 -4.11 -46.28 7.98
C LYS A 23 -3.22 -45.09 8.36
N ASN A 24 -1.95 -45.28 8.65
CA ASN A 24 -1.00 -44.23 8.96
C ASN A 24 -0.82 -43.22 7.81
N LYS A 25 -0.79 -43.73 6.56
CA LYS A 25 -0.70 -42.86 5.37
C LYS A 25 -1.93 -42.00 5.16
N ILE A 26 -3.12 -42.54 5.45
CA ILE A 26 -4.40 -41.80 5.38
C ILE A 26 -4.49 -40.77 6.50
N MET A 27 -4.16 -41.14 7.75
CA MET A 27 -4.12 -40.25 8.89
C MET A 27 -3.18 -39.07 8.66
N ASN A 28 -1.95 -39.31 8.22
CA ASN A 28 -0.98 -38.28 7.89
C ASN A 28 -1.48 -37.35 6.75
N LYS A 29 -2.22 -37.89 5.79
CA LYS A 29 -2.83 -37.08 4.71
C LYS A 29 -3.97 -36.20 5.22
N VAL A 30 -4.80 -36.71 6.13
CA VAL A 30 -5.91 -35.97 6.76
C VAL A 30 -5.37 -34.87 7.66
N GLU A 31 -4.38 -35.14 8.48
CA GLU A 31 -3.74 -34.16 9.37
C GLU A 31 -3.05 -33.03 8.58
N LYS A 32 -2.35 -33.39 7.50
CA LYS A 32 -1.74 -32.42 6.59
C LYS A 32 -2.76 -31.52 5.89
N ASN A 33 -3.93 -32.07 5.54
CA ASN A 33 -5.02 -31.28 4.96
C ASN A 33 -5.69 -30.37 6.01
N LYS A 34 -5.84 -30.83 7.28
CA LYS A 34 -6.32 -29.98 8.39
C LYS A 34 -5.39 -28.81 8.62
N LYS A 35 -4.07 -29.04 8.71
CA LYS A 35 -3.06 -27.97 8.89
C LYS A 35 -3.06 -26.95 7.75
N LYS A 36 -3.24 -27.40 6.50
CA LYS A 36 -3.34 -26.52 5.33
C LYS A 36 -4.60 -25.65 5.39
N ARG A 37 -5.76 -26.24 5.72
CA ARG A 37 -7.02 -25.48 5.90
C ARG A 37 -6.93 -24.46 7.03
N HIS A 38 -6.19 -24.78 8.10
CA HIS A 38 -6.01 -23.87 9.23
C HIS A 38 -5.22 -22.61 8.82
N ILE A 39 -4.12 -22.74 8.09
CA ILE A 39 -3.31 -21.61 7.62
C ILE A 39 -4.14 -20.68 6.70
N HIS A 40 -4.87 -21.25 5.73
CA HIS A 40 -5.73 -20.43 4.87
C HIS A 40 -6.86 -19.74 5.63
N ARG A 41 -7.42 -20.38 6.67
CA ARG A 41 -8.43 -19.76 7.53
C ARG A 41 -7.84 -18.60 8.34
N ILE A 42 -6.64 -18.76 8.88
CA ILE A 42 -5.94 -17.67 9.59
C ILE A 42 -5.74 -16.48 8.64
N LEU A 43 -5.17 -16.69 7.45
CA LEU A 43 -4.95 -15.62 6.47
C LEU A 43 -6.27 -14.91 6.10
N LEU A 44 -7.34 -15.67 5.91
CA LEU A 44 -8.66 -15.13 5.60
C LEU A 44 -9.21 -14.30 6.76
N LEU A 45 -9.18 -14.83 7.98
CA LEU A 45 -9.80 -14.20 9.16
C LEU A 45 -8.97 -13.01 9.68
N THR A 46 -7.64 -13.11 9.68
CA THR A 46 -6.76 -12.07 10.24
C THR A 46 -6.35 -11.01 9.22
N GLY A 47 -6.45 -11.29 7.93
CA GLY A 47 -6.02 -10.40 6.86
C GLY A 47 -7.14 -9.94 5.96
N VAL A 48 -7.69 -10.85 5.17
CA VAL A 48 -8.66 -10.48 4.12
C VAL A 48 -9.98 -9.97 4.70
N LEU A 49 -10.52 -10.63 5.73
CA LEU A 49 -11.79 -10.23 6.32
C LEU A 49 -11.74 -8.82 6.94
N PRO A 50 -10.72 -8.43 7.73
CA PRO A 50 -10.59 -7.05 8.20
C PRO A 50 -10.55 -6.03 7.07
N ILE A 51 -9.83 -6.29 5.99
CA ILE A 51 -9.78 -5.40 4.82
C ILE A 51 -11.20 -5.19 4.27
N ILE A 52 -11.93 -6.26 4.03
CA ILE A 52 -13.31 -6.19 3.49
C ILE A 52 -14.22 -5.41 4.44
N VAL A 53 -14.17 -5.71 5.76
CA VAL A 53 -15.02 -5.07 6.77
C VAL A 53 -14.70 -3.58 6.88
N ILE A 54 -13.43 -3.20 6.95
CA ILE A 54 -13.03 -1.78 7.05
C ILE A 54 -13.43 -1.01 5.79
N ASN A 55 -13.21 -1.57 4.60
CA ASN A 55 -13.60 -0.91 3.35
C ASN A 55 -15.12 -0.76 3.24
N ALA A 56 -15.90 -1.79 3.61
CA ALA A 56 -17.35 -1.72 3.62
C ALA A 56 -17.88 -0.69 4.64
N ALA A 57 -17.26 -0.64 5.83
CA ALA A 57 -17.59 0.33 6.87
C ALA A 57 -17.22 1.76 6.43
N ALA A 58 -16.08 1.97 5.77
CA ALA A 58 -15.68 3.27 5.26
C ALA A 58 -16.64 3.75 4.16
N TRP A 59 -17.01 2.87 3.24
CA TRP A 59 -17.98 3.18 2.19
C TRP A 59 -19.37 3.54 2.75
N ALA A 60 -19.81 2.89 3.83
CA ALA A 60 -21.07 3.16 4.48
C ALA A 60 -21.06 4.42 5.38
N ALA A 61 -19.87 4.91 5.78
CA ALA A 61 -19.72 5.97 6.78
C ALA A 61 -20.44 7.29 6.42
N PRO A 62 -20.35 7.84 5.20
CA PRO A 62 -21.05 9.06 4.84
C PRO A 62 -22.58 8.90 4.92
N TRP A 63 -23.09 7.77 4.42
CA TRP A 63 -24.53 7.46 4.46
C TRP A 63 -25.05 7.30 5.89
N ILE A 64 -24.29 6.62 6.78
CA ILE A 64 -24.67 6.46 8.19
C ILE A 64 -24.65 7.82 8.87
N SER A 65 -23.63 8.65 8.63
CA SER A 65 -23.53 10.00 9.19
C SER A 65 -24.74 10.86 8.82
N GLU A 66 -25.18 10.81 7.57
CA GLU A 66 -26.34 11.57 7.08
C GLU A 66 -27.67 11.07 7.68
N LYS A 67 -27.89 9.73 7.74
CA LYS A 67 -29.17 9.14 8.15
C LYS A 67 -29.35 9.04 9.66
N VAL A 68 -28.30 8.78 10.40
CA VAL A 68 -28.34 8.52 11.85
C VAL A 68 -27.93 9.77 12.64
N GLY A 69 -27.29 10.74 12.01
CA GLY A 69 -26.77 11.93 12.68
C GLY A 69 -25.53 11.66 13.52
N TRP A 70 -24.89 10.50 13.36
CA TRP A 70 -23.61 10.22 14.00
C TRP A 70 -22.49 10.84 13.19
N GLY A 71 -21.44 11.29 13.87
CA GLY A 71 -20.23 11.78 13.19
C GLY A 71 -19.64 10.71 12.26
N ASN A 72 -19.04 11.16 11.15
CA ASN A 72 -18.34 10.25 10.24
C ASN A 72 -17.10 9.65 10.94
N TRP A 73 -17.10 8.35 11.16
CA TRP A 73 -15.98 7.67 11.84
C TRP A 73 -14.66 7.77 11.05
N CYS A 74 -14.72 7.96 9.72
CA CYS A 74 -13.54 8.17 8.90
C CYS A 74 -12.84 9.48 9.29
N ASP A 75 -13.61 10.53 9.65
CA ASP A 75 -13.06 11.81 10.14
C ASP A 75 -12.33 11.61 11.46
N TRP A 76 -12.95 10.88 12.40
CA TRP A 76 -12.32 10.52 13.67
C TRP A 76 -11.02 9.75 13.46
N TYR A 77 -11.02 8.76 12.55
CA TYR A 77 -9.81 8.01 12.21
C TYR A 77 -8.72 8.93 11.64
N ALA A 78 -9.07 9.81 10.70
CA ALA A 78 -8.14 10.73 10.06
C ALA A 78 -7.53 11.73 11.04
N GLU A 79 -8.30 12.15 12.06
CA GLU A 79 -7.88 13.15 13.05
C GLU A 79 -7.07 12.54 14.20
N TYR A 80 -7.47 11.38 14.72
CA TYR A 80 -6.89 10.85 15.95
C TYR A 80 -6.00 9.61 15.77
N VAL A 81 -6.29 8.76 14.81
CA VAL A 81 -5.59 7.46 14.66
C VAL A 81 -4.47 7.57 13.63
N ASN A 82 -4.78 8.08 12.46
CA ASN A 82 -3.81 8.11 11.36
C ASN A 82 -2.57 8.96 11.64
N PRO A 83 -2.63 10.13 12.30
CA PRO A 83 -1.43 10.91 12.60
C PRO A 83 -0.43 10.14 13.46
N VAL A 84 -0.92 9.27 14.37
CA VAL A 84 -0.05 8.40 15.19
C VAL A 84 0.63 7.35 14.32
N ILE A 85 -0.14 6.69 13.43
CA ILE A 85 0.39 5.69 12.50
C ILE A 85 1.45 6.32 11.60
N VAL A 86 1.11 7.44 10.95
CA VAL A 86 2.03 8.18 10.07
C VAL A 86 3.27 8.62 10.84
N ALA A 87 3.14 9.12 12.08
CA ALA A 87 4.28 9.53 12.88
C ALA A 87 5.27 8.40 13.17
N ILE A 88 4.79 7.18 13.37
CA ILE A 88 5.63 5.99 13.58
C ILE A 88 6.36 5.63 12.29
N PHE A 89 5.61 5.45 11.21
CA PHE A 89 6.17 5.04 9.91
C PHE A 89 7.10 6.10 9.31
N ALA A 90 6.72 7.38 9.39
CA ALA A 90 7.52 8.47 8.88
C ALA A 90 8.84 8.66 9.64
N ARG A 91 8.85 8.47 10.97
CA ARG A 91 10.12 8.48 11.72
C ARG A 91 11.01 7.31 11.32
N PHE A 92 10.43 6.12 11.12
CA PHE A 92 11.18 4.98 10.60
C PHE A 92 11.71 5.27 9.18
N GLY A 93 10.88 5.82 8.30
CA GLY A 93 11.27 6.22 6.95
C GLY A 93 12.41 7.23 6.95
N ASN A 94 12.40 8.20 7.86
CA ASN A 94 13.46 9.23 7.97
C ASN A 94 14.83 8.70 8.38
N LEU A 95 14.96 7.46 8.84
CA LEU A 95 16.25 6.83 9.07
C LEU A 95 17.03 6.57 7.77
N PHE A 96 16.34 6.54 6.64
CA PHE A 96 16.92 6.26 5.34
C PHE A 96 16.93 7.53 4.49
N SER A 97 18.06 7.81 3.83
CA SER A 97 18.19 8.93 2.91
C SER A 97 17.56 8.70 1.54
N PHE A 98 17.24 7.45 1.21
CA PHE A 98 16.61 7.02 -0.05
C PHE A 98 15.13 6.68 0.16
N SER A 99 14.36 6.64 -0.92
CA SER A 99 12.95 6.29 -0.91
C SER A 99 12.74 4.80 -0.62
N LEU A 100 12.17 4.47 0.54
CA LEU A 100 11.75 3.10 0.86
C LEU A 100 10.62 2.64 -0.06
N GLY A 101 9.73 3.55 -0.45
CA GLY A 101 8.64 3.24 -1.36
C GLY A 101 9.11 2.74 -2.71
N GLU A 102 10.13 3.37 -3.31
CA GLU A 102 10.73 2.90 -4.57
C GLU A 102 11.41 1.53 -4.39
N VAL A 103 12.16 1.34 -3.30
CA VAL A 103 12.76 0.03 -2.97
C VAL A 103 11.69 -1.05 -2.81
N MET A 104 10.55 -0.73 -2.15
CA MET A 104 9.43 -1.66 -2.02
C MET A 104 8.83 -2.02 -3.38
N ILE A 105 8.68 -1.05 -4.31
CA ILE A 105 8.19 -1.32 -5.68
C ILE A 105 9.15 -2.24 -6.43
N VAL A 106 10.44 -1.93 -6.45
CA VAL A 106 11.44 -2.78 -7.10
C VAL A 106 11.42 -4.19 -6.51
N THR A 107 11.38 -4.29 -5.18
CA THR A 107 11.28 -5.58 -4.48
C THR A 107 10.00 -6.32 -4.85
N ALA A 108 8.86 -5.65 -4.93
CA ALA A 108 7.59 -6.26 -5.34
C ALA A 108 7.65 -6.80 -6.78
N ILE A 109 8.25 -6.07 -7.71
CA ILE A 109 8.47 -6.53 -9.08
C ILE A 109 9.33 -7.81 -9.09
N LEU A 110 10.44 -7.82 -8.35
CA LEU A 110 11.31 -9.00 -8.24
C LEU A 110 10.59 -10.20 -7.61
N LEU A 111 9.77 -9.97 -6.57
CA LEU A 111 8.97 -11.03 -5.95
C LEU A 111 7.92 -11.59 -6.92
N ILE A 112 7.27 -10.75 -7.72
CA ILE A 112 6.30 -11.18 -8.74
C ILE A 112 7.00 -11.99 -9.83
N LEU A 113 8.14 -11.54 -10.34
CA LEU A 113 8.92 -12.29 -11.32
C LEU A 113 9.36 -13.64 -10.77
N ALA A 114 9.89 -13.67 -9.55
CA ALA A 114 10.25 -14.92 -8.88
C ALA A 114 9.02 -15.83 -8.68
N PHE A 115 7.87 -15.29 -8.31
CA PHE A 115 6.61 -16.03 -8.20
C PHE A 115 6.24 -16.72 -9.52
N LEU A 116 6.29 -15.98 -10.63
CA LEU A 116 5.99 -16.53 -11.95
C LEU A 116 6.97 -17.63 -12.34
N ILE A 117 8.29 -17.39 -12.20
CA ILE A 117 9.33 -18.37 -12.53
C ILE A 117 9.20 -19.64 -11.68
N LEU A 118 9.03 -19.49 -10.37
CA LEU A 118 8.91 -20.65 -9.45
C LEU A 118 7.67 -21.48 -9.75
N ASN A 119 6.55 -20.84 -10.09
CA ASN A 119 5.32 -21.56 -10.43
C ASN A 119 5.39 -22.25 -11.80
N ILE A 120 6.05 -21.64 -12.80
CA ILE A 120 6.32 -22.28 -14.08
C ILE A 120 7.22 -23.49 -13.88
N LEU A 121 8.33 -23.35 -13.16
CA LEU A 121 9.24 -24.46 -12.85
C LEU A 121 8.55 -25.56 -12.04
N LEU A 122 7.54 -25.24 -11.24
CA LEU A 122 6.76 -26.23 -10.49
C LEU A 122 6.03 -27.21 -11.41
N ILE A 123 5.68 -26.80 -12.63
CA ILE A 123 5.05 -27.69 -13.63
C ILE A 123 6.02 -28.82 -14.00
N PHE A 124 7.30 -28.48 -14.19
CA PHE A 124 8.33 -29.45 -14.58
C PHE A 124 8.87 -30.23 -13.36
N LEU A 125 9.01 -29.57 -12.20
CA LEU A 125 9.60 -30.12 -10.99
C LEU A 125 8.58 -30.74 -10.02
N ARG A 126 7.38 -31.09 -10.46
CA ARG A 126 6.30 -31.64 -9.62
C ARG A 126 6.70 -32.87 -8.79
N LYS A 127 7.66 -33.67 -9.25
CA LYS A 127 8.13 -34.87 -8.56
C LYS A 127 8.98 -34.55 -7.33
N HIS A 128 9.63 -33.39 -7.27
CA HIS A 128 10.53 -32.99 -6.18
C HIS A 128 9.75 -32.44 -4.98
N LYS A 129 9.64 -33.23 -3.90
CA LYS A 129 8.89 -32.87 -2.68
C LYS A 129 9.43 -31.59 -1.99
N LYS A 130 10.78 -31.42 -1.97
CA LYS A 130 11.43 -30.24 -1.35
C LYS A 130 11.06 -28.95 -2.10
N TYR A 131 11.13 -28.99 -3.44
CA TYR A 131 10.78 -27.84 -4.29
C TYR A 131 9.32 -27.42 -4.09
N ARG A 132 8.36 -28.36 -4.12
CA ARG A 132 6.94 -28.06 -3.85
C ARG A 132 6.69 -27.47 -2.47
N ARG A 133 7.49 -27.85 -1.47
CA ARG A 133 7.40 -27.25 -0.12
C ARG A 133 7.91 -25.81 -0.14
N PHE A 134 9.01 -25.56 -0.82
CA PHE A 134 9.60 -24.22 -0.98
C PHE A 134 8.63 -23.27 -1.68
N CYS A 135 8.12 -23.61 -2.88
CA CYS A 135 7.13 -22.78 -3.60
C CYS A 135 5.92 -22.44 -2.73
N ARG A 136 5.38 -23.42 -2.00
CA ARG A 136 4.23 -23.18 -1.12
C ARG A 136 4.53 -22.19 0.02
N ILE A 137 5.72 -22.25 0.60
CA ILE A 137 6.14 -21.30 1.64
C ILE A 137 6.28 -19.92 1.01
N TYR A 138 6.91 -19.85 -0.15
CA TYR A 138 7.08 -18.60 -0.90
C TYR A 138 5.73 -17.97 -1.24
N ASP A 139 4.80 -18.73 -1.83
CA ASP A 139 3.44 -18.24 -2.16
C ASP A 139 2.71 -17.70 -0.93
N LEU A 140 2.86 -18.39 0.22
CA LEU A 140 2.26 -17.96 1.47
C LEU A 140 2.87 -16.65 1.98
N VAL A 141 4.21 -16.51 1.92
CA VAL A 141 4.91 -15.27 2.32
C VAL A 141 4.47 -14.11 1.45
N VAL A 142 4.44 -14.29 0.12
CA VAL A 142 3.96 -13.26 -0.82
C VAL A 142 2.51 -12.87 -0.52
N ALA A 143 1.64 -13.85 -0.26
CA ALA A 143 0.25 -13.58 0.10
C ALA A 143 0.13 -12.74 1.40
N TYR A 144 0.93 -13.04 2.43
CA TYR A 144 0.93 -12.24 3.66
C TYR A 144 1.46 -10.82 3.43
N ILE A 145 2.53 -10.65 2.66
CA ILE A 145 3.05 -9.33 2.30
C ILE A 145 1.97 -8.53 1.58
N THR A 146 1.29 -9.13 0.60
CA THR A 146 0.20 -8.48 -0.14
C THR A 146 -0.93 -8.04 0.79
N VAL A 147 -1.35 -8.88 1.72
CA VAL A 147 -2.39 -8.55 2.70
C VAL A 147 -1.96 -7.37 3.58
N VAL A 148 -0.71 -7.36 4.07
CA VAL A 148 -0.19 -6.24 4.89
C VAL A 148 -0.19 -4.94 4.09
N VAL A 149 0.29 -4.95 2.85
CA VAL A 149 0.27 -3.77 1.97
C VAL A 149 -1.16 -3.29 1.72
N CYS A 150 -2.11 -4.21 1.45
CA CYS A 150 -3.52 -3.85 1.28
C CYS A 150 -4.14 -3.24 2.54
N LEU A 151 -3.78 -3.72 3.75
CA LEU A 151 -4.23 -3.12 5.01
C LEU A 151 -3.70 -1.69 5.18
N ILE A 152 -2.42 -1.47 4.89
CA ILE A 152 -1.82 -0.13 4.93
C ILE A 152 -2.51 0.80 3.92
N MET A 153 -2.73 0.32 2.69
CA MET A 153 -3.44 1.09 1.66
C MET A 153 -4.89 1.40 2.06
N THR A 154 -5.58 0.47 2.71
CA THR A 154 -6.93 0.71 3.24
C THR A 154 -6.92 1.85 4.26
N GLY A 155 -5.97 1.84 5.21
CA GLY A 155 -5.84 2.89 6.22
C GLY A 155 -5.48 4.26 5.63
N ASN A 156 -4.56 4.30 4.67
CA ASN A 156 -4.01 5.55 4.16
C ASN A 156 -4.72 6.11 2.91
N CYS A 157 -5.52 5.30 2.22
CA CYS A 157 -6.27 5.75 1.05
C CYS A 157 -7.77 5.61 1.25
N THR A 158 -8.27 4.36 1.40
CA THR A 158 -9.71 4.11 1.34
C THR A 158 -10.48 4.90 2.39
N ILE A 159 -10.02 4.92 3.64
CA ILE A 159 -10.70 5.65 4.72
C ILE A 159 -10.72 7.15 4.41
N TYR A 160 -9.61 7.71 3.91
CA TYR A 160 -9.52 9.14 3.58
C TYR A 160 -10.47 9.57 2.46
N TYR A 161 -10.69 8.73 1.45
CA TYR A 161 -11.64 9.01 0.38
C TYR A 161 -13.11 9.09 0.86
N HIS A 162 -13.40 8.59 2.05
CA HIS A 162 -14.73 8.61 2.66
C HIS A 162 -14.86 9.60 3.82
N CYS A 163 -13.83 10.41 4.06
CA CYS A 163 -13.91 11.53 5.00
C CYS A 163 -14.81 12.64 4.45
N SER A 164 -15.38 13.42 5.34
CA SER A 164 -16.10 14.64 4.99
C SER A 164 -15.16 15.66 4.36
N ALA A 165 -15.66 16.45 3.41
CA ALA A 165 -14.89 17.51 2.79
C ALA A 165 -14.40 18.52 3.85
N ILE A 166 -13.18 19.04 3.67
CA ILE A 166 -12.65 20.10 4.52
C ILE A 166 -13.32 21.39 4.11
N SER A 167 -14.06 22.00 5.04
CA SER A 167 -14.65 23.31 4.82
C SER A 167 -13.56 24.37 4.75
N VAL A 168 -13.48 25.07 3.63
CA VAL A 168 -12.62 26.24 3.45
C VAL A 168 -13.49 27.48 3.62
N ASN A 169 -13.18 28.31 4.61
CA ASN A 169 -13.96 29.53 4.94
C ASN A 169 -15.43 29.28 5.34
N GLY A 170 -15.78 28.09 5.84
CA GLY A 170 -17.14 27.75 6.26
C GLY A 170 -18.07 27.33 5.12
N GLU A 171 -17.61 27.30 3.88
CA GLU A 171 -18.37 26.83 2.73
C GLU A 171 -18.07 25.34 2.51
N THR A 172 -19.11 24.50 2.66
CA THR A 172 -19.06 23.06 2.42
C THR A 172 -19.68 22.65 1.08
N GLU A 173 -20.34 23.58 0.40
CA GLU A 173 -21.00 23.31 -0.87
C GLU A 173 -20.01 23.40 -2.04
N GLU A 174 -20.12 22.48 -2.98
CA GLU A 174 -19.39 22.54 -4.26
C GLU A 174 -19.84 23.80 -5.02
N ARG A 175 -19.01 24.83 -4.98
CA ARG A 175 -19.24 26.02 -5.78
C ARG A 175 -18.95 25.72 -7.24
N GLN A 176 -19.94 25.91 -8.10
CA GLN A 176 -19.71 25.88 -9.54
C GLN A 176 -19.06 27.20 -9.99
N TYR A 177 -17.84 27.09 -10.49
CA TYR A 177 -17.09 28.23 -11.01
C TYR A 177 -17.46 28.49 -12.48
N LYS A 178 -17.64 29.77 -12.82
CA LYS A 178 -17.82 30.19 -14.21
C LYS A 178 -16.49 30.21 -14.95
N VAL A 179 -16.53 30.04 -16.26
CA VAL A 179 -15.33 30.08 -17.12
C VAL A 179 -14.56 31.38 -16.97
N GLU A 180 -15.29 32.52 -16.80
CA GLU A 180 -14.70 33.85 -16.60
C GLU A 180 -13.92 33.94 -15.30
N GLU A 181 -14.41 33.30 -14.22
CA GLU A 181 -13.72 33.26 -12.91
C GLU A 181 -12.41 32.44 -13.01
N LEU A 182 -12.44 31.31 -13.73
CA LEU A 182 -11.24 30.51 -13.99
C LEU A 182 -10.23 31.25 -14.86
N GLN A 183 -10.68 32.02 -15.84
CA GLN A 183 -9.82 32.87 -16.65
C GLN A 183 -9.20 34.00 -15.83
N ALA A 184 -9.97 34.64 -14.94
CA ALA A 184 -9.46 35.66 -14.03
C ALA A 184 -8.39 35.07 -13.11
N LEU A 185 -8.65 33.92 -12.50
CA LEU A 185 -7.67 33.20 -11.66
C LEU A 185 -6.38 32.85 -12.46
N ARG A 186 -6.51 32.32 -13.67
CA ARG A 186 -5.37 32.02 -14.53
C ARG A 186 -4.54 33.28 -14.80
N ASN A 187 -5.21 34.39 -15.17
CA ASN A 187 -4.52 35.64 -15.47
C ASN A 187 -3.83 36.21 -14.23
N TYR A 188 -4.45 36.08 -13.05
CA TYR A 188 -3.84 36.47 -11.79
C TYR A 188 -2.56 35.63 -11.52
N ILE A 189 -2.65 34.30 -11.65
CA ILE A 189 -1.51 33.40 -11.43
C ILE A 189 -0.37 33.74 -12.41
N VAL A 190 -0.66 33.90 -13.70
CA VAL A 190 0.35 34.29 -14.71
C VAL A 190 1.03 35.60 -14.36
N LYS A 191 0.25 36.62 -13.93
CA LYS A 191 0.80 37.90 -13.48
C LYS A 191 1.75 37.70 -12.28
N GLN A 192 1.33 36.93 -11.28
CA GLN A 192 2.17 36.65 -10.10
C GLN A 192 3.44 35.88 -10.47
N CYS A 193 3.33 34.86 -11.32
CA CYS A 193 4.48 34.12 -11.82
C CYS A 193 5.49 35.03 -12.53
N ASN A 194 5.02 35.92 -13.41
CA ASN A 194 5.87 36.87 -14.11
C ASN A 194 6.56 37.85 -13.16
N GLU A 195 5.84 38.33 -12.15
CA GLU A 195 6.38 39.23 -11.14
C GLU A 195 7.44 38.53 -10.27
N TYR A 196 7.15 37.33 -9.80
CA TYR A 196 8.10 36.59 -8.97
C TYR A 196 9.29 36.04 -9.77
N SER A 197 9.13 35.71 -11.03
CA SER A 197 10.22 35.20 -11.87
C SER A 197 11.40 36.16 -12.01
N THR A 198 11.14 37.49 -11.87
CA THR A 198 12.16 38.52 -11.90
C THR A 198 12.87 38.72 -10.56
N LYS A 199 12.29 38.20 -9.47
CA LYS A 199 12.80 38.35 -8.10
C LYS A 199 13.57 37.12 -7.61
N VAL A 200 13.50 36.01 -8.38
CA VAL A 200 14.15 34.74 -8.01
C VAL A 200 15.62 34.77 -8.40
N GLU A 201 16.47 34.42 -7.45
CA GLU A 201 17.89 34.26 -7.71
C GLU A 201 18.17 33.06 -8.64
N ARG A 202 19.12 33.26 -9.56
CA ARG A 202 19.47 32.22 -10.54
C ARG A 202 20.97 32.07 -10.61
N ASP A 203 21.41 30.82 -10.85
CA ASP A 203 22.83 30.51 -11.13
C ASP A 203 23.24 30.95 -12.53
N GLU A 204 24.52 30.74 -12.86
CA GLU A 204 25.11 31.05 -14.17
C GLU A 204 24.43 30.31 -15.34
N ASN A 205 23.75 29.19 -15.08
CA ASN A 205 23.01 28.39 -16.05
C ASN A 205 21.52 28.80 -16.13
N GLY A 206 21.11 29.79 -15.35
CA GLY A 206 19.71 30.25 -15.28
C GLY A 206 18.79 29.40 -14.42
N HIS A 207 19.33 28.45 -13.65
CA HIS A 207 18.55 27.66 -12.72
C HIS A 207 18.24 28.48 -11.45
N ILE A 208 17.05 28.27 -10.90
CA ILE A 208 16.64 28.90 -9.65
C ILE A 208 17.51 28.34 -8.49
N THR A 209 18.10 29.25 -7.72
CA THR A 209 18.86 28.92 -6.51
C THR A 209 18.10 29.32 -5.27
N TYR A 210 18.36 28.61 -4.18
CA TYR A 210 17.74 28.87 -2.88
C TYR A 210 18.68 28.42 -1.75
N ASP A 211 19.10 29.33 -0.91
CA ASP A 211 20.08 29.06 0.17
C ASP A 211 19.43 28.64 1.50
N GLY A 212 18.10 28.59 1.57
CA GLY A 212 17.38 28.23 2.79
C GLY A 212 17.08 26.72 2.90
N ASP A 213 16.74 26.27 4.11
CA ASP A 213 16.19 24.93 4.33
C ASP A 213 14.70 24.89 3.90
N MET A 214 14.45 24.42 2.67
CA MET A 214 13.09 24.28 2.14
C MET A 214 12.26 23.28 2.94
N GLN A 215 12.87 22.23 3.51
CA GLN A 215 12.16 21.25 4.34
C GLN A 215 11.63 21.87 5.62
N GLU A 216 12.45 22.69 6.27
CA GLU A 216 12.03 23.39 7.47
C GLU A 216 10.95 24.44 7.18
N GLN A 217 11.10 25.19 6.09
CA GLN A 217 10.09 26.17 5.69
C GLN A 217 8.76 25.52 5.35
N ALA A 218 8.75 24.43 4.58
CA ALA A 218 7.55 23.67 4.26
C ALA A 218 6.86 23.13 5.52
N ARG A 219 7.64 22.52 6.44
CA ARG A 219 7.13 22.05 7.74
C ARG A 219 6.50 23.18 8.56
N ASN A 220 7.16 24.35 8.59
CA ASN A 220 6.64 25.51 9.33
C ASN A 220 5.37 26.07 8.70
N ALA A 221 5.27 26.08 7.38
CA ALA A 221 4.05 26.45 6.67
C ALA A 221 2.89 25.49 6.99
N LEU A 222 3.12 24.18 6.95
CA LEU A 222 2.13 23.17 7.31
C LEU A 222 1.72 23.24 8.79
N ARG A 223 2.67 23.48 9.70
CA ARG A 223 2.34 23.70 11.13
C ARG A 223 1.45 24.92 11.35
N LYS A 224 1.67 26.02 10.62
CA LYS A 224 0.79 27.18 10.66
C LYS A 224 -0.59 26.85 10.11
N LEU A 225 -0.65 26.10 9.01
CA LEU A 225 -1.90 25.69 8.38
C LEU A 225 -2.69 24.71 9.26
N SER A 226 -2.02 23.80 9.99
CA SER A 226 -2.66 22.85 10.90
C SER A 226 -3.38 23.53 12.08
N GLY A 227 -2.96 24.72 12.48
CA GLY A 227 -3.70 25.55 13.46
C GLY A 227 -5.09 25.95 12.96
N ARG A 228 -5.29 26.07 11.64
CA ARG A 228 -6.58 26.35 11.01
C ARG A 228 -7.33 25.08 10.60
N TYR A 229 -6.61 24.06 10.22
CA TYR A 229 -7.16 22.78 9.75
C TYR A 229 -6.57 21.63 10.58
N PRO A 230 -7.21 21.21 11.68
CA PRO A 230 -6.67 20.20 12.60
C PRO A 230 -6.30 18.86 11.92
N ARG A 231 -6.99 18.49 10.85
CA ARG A 231 -6.68 17.28 10.07
C ARG A 231 -5.29 17.29 9.42
N LEU A 232 -4.68 18.46 9.25
CA LEU A 232 -3.32 18.59 8.75
C LEU A 232 -2.27 18.51 9.87
N SER A 233 -2.70 18.37 11.13
CA SER A 233 -1.78 18.25 12.26
C SER A 233 -1.12 16.87 12.27
N GLY A 234 0.17 16.84 12.60
CA GLY A 234 0.89 15.58 12.71
C GLY A 234 2.41 15.75 12.60
N TYR A 235 3.06 14.64 12.34
CA TYR A 235 4.48 14.60 12.06
C TYR A 235 4.71 14.77 10.55
N TYR A 236 5.54 15.75 10.20
CA TYR A 236 5.90 16.02 8.81
C TYR A 236 7.28 15.43 8.50
N PRO A 237 7.36 14.31 7.74
CA PRO A 237 8.62 13.68 7.37
C PRO A 237 9.40 14.52 6.38
N ASN A 238 10.66 14.17 6.19
CA ASN A 238 11.45 14.76 5.12
C ASN A 238 10.98 14.24 3.77
N VAL A 239 10.83 15.14 2.80
CA VAL A 239 10.66 14.78 1.40
C VAL A 239 11.98 14.23 0.88
N LYS A 240 11.94 13.14 0.14
CA LYS A 240 13.12 12.46 -0.40
C LYS A 240 13.25 12.69 -1.90
N HIS A 241 14.46 12.55 -2.40
CA HIS A 241 14.67 12.53 -3.85
C HIS A 241 14.30 11.18 -4.43
N MET A 242 13.66 11.21 -5.61
CA MET A 242 13.39 10.01 -6.39
C MET A 242 14.70 9.38 -6.87
N MET A 243 14.84 8.08 -6.73
CA MET A 243 15.96 7.31 -7.26
C MET A 243 15.96 7.32 -8.80
N PHE A 244 14.75 7.27 -9.40
CA PHE A 244 14.56 7.24 -10.85
C PHE A 244 14.19 8.61 -11.44
N SER A 245 14.72 9.71 -10.89
CA SER A 245 14.40 11.08 -11.31
C SER A 245 14.55 11.31 -12.83
N GLY A 246 15.57 10.72 -13.48
CA GLY A 246 15.74 10.83 -14.93
C GLY A 246 14.58 10.24 -15.74
N LEU A 247 14.08 9.06 -15.35
CA LEU A 247 12.93 8.42 -15.97
C LEU A 247 11.64 9.21 -15.70
N MET A 248 11.48 9.67 -14.45
CA MET A 248 10.32 10.45 -14.04
C MET A 248 10.25 11.81 -14.74
N SER A 249 11.40 12.44 -15.00
CA SER A 249 11.48 13.68 -15.78
C SER A 249 10.95 13.51 -17.22
N GLN A 250 11.20 12.36 -17.86
CA GLN A 250 10.67 12.05 -19.19
C GLN A 250 9.14 11.95 -19.20
N SER A 251 8.55 11.58 -18.05
CA SER A 251 7.10 11.50 -17.85
C SER A 251 6.50 12.78 -17.26
N TYR A 252 7.28 13.87 -17.19
CA TYR A 252 6.88 15.14 -16.54
C TYR A 252 6.40 14.99 -15.11
N MET A 253 6.89 13.96 -14.39
CA MET A 253 6.49 13.68 -13.02
C MET A 253 7.40 14.45 -12.05
N ALA A 254 6.81 15.42 -11.35
CA ALA A 254 7.51 16.31 -10.44
C ALA A 254 7.68 15.72 -9.04
N GLY A 255 6.69 14.98 -8.58
CA GLY A 255 6.66 14.36 -7.26
C GLY A 255 5.57 13.31 -7.15
N TYR A 256 5.67 12.46 -6.14
CA TYR A 256 4.64 11.48 -5.80
C TYR A 256 4.68 11.13 -4.32
N TYR A 257 3.54 10.71 -3.81
CA TYR A 257 3.39 10.16 -2.47
C TYR A 257 3.11 8.66 -2.53
N PHE A 258 3.80 7.91 -1.69
CA PHE A 258 3.55 6.48 -1.54
C PHE A 258 2.75 6.18 -0.27
N PRO A 259 1.46 5.88 -0.37
CA PRO A 259 0.62 5.59 0.80
C PRO A 259 1.06 4.37 1.59
N PHE A 260 1.72 3.40 0.95
CA PHE A 260 2.18 2.17 1.59
C PHE A 260 3.50 2.33 2.37
N SER A 261 4.33 3.34 2.05
CA SER A 261 5.51 3.71 2.83
C SER A 261 5.36 5.04 3.56
N MET A 262 4.26 5.77 3.30
CA MET A 262 3.97 7.10 3.85
C MET A 262 5.09 8.10 3.57
N GLU A 263 5.65 8.06 2.37
CA GLU A 263 6.76 8.89 1.94
C GLU A 263 6.36 9.79 0.77
N ALA A 264 6.72 11.07 0.86
CA ALA A 264 6.69 12.01 -0.25
C ALA A 264 8.06 12.05 -0.93
N ASN A 265 8.06 12.01 -2.26
CA ASN A 265 9.25 11.99 -3.07
C ASN A 265 9.18 13.08 -4.14
N CYS A 266 10.27 13.83 -4.30
CA CYS A 266 10.41 14.91 -5.25
C CYS A 266 11.44 14.54 -6.33
N ASN A 267 11.14 14.91 -7.57
CA ASN A 267 12.08 14.75 -8.67
C ASN A 267 13.31 15.64 -8.43
N ALA A 268 14.50 15.03 -8.38
CA ALA A 268 15.75 15.76 -8.13
C ALA A 268 16.03 16.86 -9.18
N ASN A 269 15.60 16.65 -10.43
CA ASN A 269 15.76 17.61 -11.51
C ASN A 269 14.81 18.82 -11.41
N MET A 270 13.77 18.73 -10.56
CA MET A 270 12.75 19.76 -10.39
C MET A 270 12.61 20.18 -8.92
N TYR A 271 13.63 19.89 -8.12
CA TYR A 271 13.57 19.99 -6.66
C TYR A 271 13.10 21.36 -6.17
N ILE A 272 13.72 22.44 -6.64
CA ILE A 272 13.43 23.80 -6.13
C ILE A 272 12.01 24.26 -6.47
N THR A 273 11.53 23.92 -7.68
CA THR A 273 10.22 24.39 -8.15
C THR A 273 9.04 23.58 -7.61
N ASN A 274 9.25 22.29 -7.35
CA ASN A 274 8.15 21.38 -7.02
C ASN A 274 8.15 20.87 -5.57
N TYR A 275 9.23 21.14 -4.83
CA TYR A 275 9.37 20.68 -3.46
C TYR A 275 8.20 21.07 -2.54
N PRO A 276 7.75 22.33 -2.51
CA PRO A 276 6.61 22.71 -1.66
C PRO A 276 5.33 21.96 -2.00
N ALA A 277 5.03 21.80 -3.31
CA ALA A 277 3.85 21.08 -3.76
C ALA A 277 3.91 19.57 -3.46
N THR A 278 5.10 18.98 -3.47
CA THR A 278 5.30 17.57 -3.13
C THR A 278 5.20 17.31 -1.63
N TYR A 279 5.49 18.34 -0.82
CA TYR A 279 5.42 18.26 0.63
C TYR A 279 3.98 18.25 1.14
N CYS A 280 3.09 18.98 0.48
CA CYS A 280 1.65 19.04 0.79
C CYS A 280 0.91 17.82 0.25
#